data_43f5ac749f6d18fc549852867fa13f72
#
_entry.id   43f5ac749f6d18fc549852867fa13f72
#
_cell.length_a   1.000
_cell.length_b   1.000
_cell.length_c   1.000
_cell.angle_alpha   90.00
_cell.angle_beta   90.00
_cell.angle_gamma   90.00
#
_symmetry.space_group_name_H-M   'P 1'
#
loop_
_entity.id
_entity.type
_entity.pdbx_description
1 polymer ?
#
loop_
_entity_poly.entity_id
_entity_poly.type
_entity_poly.pdbx_seq_one_letter_code
_entity_poly.pdbx_strand_id
1 'polypeptide(L)'
;PALSGNVGTAFSEVILMDLRDKPTHRVHILEISSFQMEYIVHFKPYISIYLNITPDHLDRYPGMDEYVQAKMNMIENQTQNDHIVFNNDDSILSQNFEDVDPQTHGFSILGKGETQFTMNATKIYDDAHATLIQLDQLALPGQHNLANALAAATAANILGVPNSRIAQVMSTFAGVKHRLEKVLNINGVTYYND
;
A
#
# COMPACT_ATOMS: atom_id res chain seq x y z
N PRO A 1 8.31 -13.23 -0.22
CA PRO A 1 8.09 -12.12 -1.14
C PRO A 1 9.42 -11.56 -1.67
N ALA A 2 9.39 -10.90 -2.82
CA ALA A 2 10.49 -10.13 -3.36
C ALA A 2 10.06 -8.67 -3.53
N LEU A 3 10.84 -7.74 -2.94
CA LEU A 3 10.62 -6.31 -3.04
C LEU A 3 11.54 -5.75 -4.13
N SER A 4 10.99 -4.99 -5.05
CA SER A 4 11.72 -4.41 -6.18
C SER A 4 10.94 -3.27 -6.83
N GLY A 5 11.46 -2.67 -7.88
CA GLY A 5 10.74 -1.69 -8.69
C GLY A 5 11.49 -0.38 -8.85
N ASN A 6 10.80 0.74 -8.65
CA ASN A 6 11.36 2.09 -8.82
C ASN A 6 12.45 2.39 -7.78
N VAL A 7 12.37 1.80 -6.59
CA VAL A 7 13.37 1.91 -5.52
C VAL A 7 13.97 0.54 -5.22
N GLY A 8 15.27 0.50 -4.97
CA GLY A 8 16.00 -0.73 -4.63
C GLY A 8 16.39 -1.55 -5.87
N THR A 9 16.17 -2.87 -5.80
CA THR A 9 16.54 -3.80 -6.87
C THR A 9 15.57 -3.67 -8.05
N ALA A 10 16.07 -3.63 -9.27
CA ALA A 10 15.23 -3.59 -10.46
C ALA A 10 14.38 -4.87 -10.59
N PHE A 11 13.13 -4.73 -11.02
CA PHE A 11 12.23 -5.88 -11.16
C PHE A 11 12.78 -6.93 -12.16
N SER A 12 13.39 -6.48 -13.25
CA SER A 12 14.05 -7.37 -14.24
C SER A 12 15.15 -8.23 -13.62
N GLU A 13 15.92 -7.70 -12.68
CA GLU A 13 16.96 -8.45 -11.97
C GLU A 13 16.34 -9.53 -11.07
N VAL A 14 15.27 -9.20 -10.35
CA VAL A 14 14.54 -10.18 -9.53
C VAL A 14 13.94 -11.30 -10.38
N ILE A 15 13.39 -10.99 -11.56
CA ILE A 15 12.89 -12.00 -12.50
C ILE A 15 14.01 -12.89 -13.00
N LEU A 16 15.19 -12.35 -13.30
CA LEU A 16 16.34 -13.17 -13.70
C LEU A 16 16.79 -14.14 -12.59
N MET A 17 16.75 -13.71 -11.34
CA MET A 17 16.99 -14.58 -10.18
C MET A 17 15.94 -15.70 -10.12
N ASP A 18 14.66 -15.36 -10.26
CA ASP A 18 13.56 -16.33 -10.21
C ASP A 18 13.59 -17.34 -11.35
N LEU A 19 13.98 -16.93 -12.57
CA LEU A 19 14.17 -17.84 -13.69
C LEU A 19 15.29 -18.86 -13.42
N ARG A 20 16.30 -18.46 -12.64
CA ARG A 20 17.42 -19.33 -12.23
C ARG A 20 17.02 -20.25 -11.08
N ASP A 21 16.42 -19.67 -10.03
CA ASP A 21 16.15 -20.35 -8.76
C ASP A 21 14.83 -21.12 -8.78
N LYS A 22 13.91 -20.79 -9.70
CA LYS A 22 12.59 -21.41 -9.91
C LYS A 22 11.77 -21.60 -8.61
N PRO A 23 11.52 -20.53 -7.83
CA PRO A 23 10.73 -20.65 -6.62
C PRO A 23 9.31 -21.14 -6.96
N THR A 24 8.77 -22.05 -6.14
CA THR A 24 7.42 -22.60 -6.35
C THR A 24 6.30 -21.59 -6.09
N HIS A 25 6.54 -20.67 -5.15
CA HIS A 25 5.60 -19.60 -4.80
C HIS A 25 6.38 -18.34 -4.47
N ARG A 26 6.13 -17.27 -5.21
CA ARG A 26 6.70 -15.95 -4.92
C ARG A 26 5.67 -14.85 -5.14
N VAL A 27 5.56 -13.96 -4.17
CA VAL A 27 4.84 -12.69 -4.31
C VAL A 27 5.87 -11.62 -4.60
N HIS A 28 5.73 -10.93 -5.73
CA HIS A 28 6.51 -9.74 -6.07
C HIS A 28 5.77 -8.52 -5.54
N ILE A 29 6.46 -7.69 -4.78
CA ILE A 29 5.98 -6.41 -4.29
C ILE A 29 6.77 -5.34 -5.03
N LEU A 30 6.06 -4.57 -5.87
CA LEU A 30 6.67 -3.56 -6.72
C LEU A 30 6.29 -2.17 -6.24
N GLU A 31 7.28 -1.34 -5.98
CA GLU A 31 7.09 0.10 -5.89
C GLU A 31 7.20 0.68 -7.29
N ILE A 32 6.17 1.43 -7.72
CA ILE A 32 6.02 1.84 -9.11
C ILE A 32 5.73 3.35 -9.18
N SER A 33 6.47 4.06 -10.06
CA SER A 33 6.24 5.47 -10.35
C SER A 33 5.20 5.67 -11.46
N SER A 34 4.59 6.87 -11.50
CA SER A 34 3.72 7.27 -12.60
C SER A 34 4.42 7.19 -13.95
N PHE A 35 5.71 7.51 -14.02
CA PHE A 35 6.52 7.46 -15.24
C PHE A 35 6.62 6.05 -15.84
N GLN A 36 6.70 5.03 -14.99
CA GLN A 36 6.71 3.64 -15.43
C GLN A 36 5.35 3.22 -15.97
N MET A 37 4.26 3.78 -15.42
CA MET A 37 2.90 3.45 -15.85
C MET A 37 2.51 4.06 -17.20
N GLU A 38 3.17 5.14 -17.64
CA GLU A 38 2.95 5.74 -18.96
C GLU A 38 3.20 4.78 -20.13
N TYR A 39 4.06 3.77 -19.93
CA TYR A 39 4.56 2.90 -21.00
C TYR A 39 4.13 1.44 -20.84
N ILE A 40 3.22 1.13 -19.95
CA ILE A 40 2.74 -0.24 -19.80
C ILE A 40 1.90 -0.64 -21.02
N VAL A 41 2.03 -1.92 -21.42
CA VAL A 41 1.22 -2.52 -22.48
C VAL A 41 0.53 -3.77 -21.98
N HIS A 42 1.24 -4.65 -21.28
CA HIS A 42 0.73 -5.94 -20.81
C HIS A 42 0.89 -6.14 -19.31
N PHE A 43 1.45 -5.16 -18.61
CA PHE A 43 1.62 -5.26 -17.17
C PHE A 43 0.23 -5.35 -16.51
N LYS A 44 0.07 -6.36 -15.67
CA LYS A 44 -1.18 -6.65 -14.98
C LYS A 44 -0.87 -7.10 -13.55
N PRO A 45 -0.96 -6.22 -12.56
CA PRO A 45 -0.81 -6.62 -11.16
C PRO A 45 -2.05 -7.40 -10.69
N TYR A 46 -1.87 -8.39 -9.84
CA TYR A 46 -2.98 -9.05 -9.16
C TYR A 46 -3.62 -8.15 -8.11
N ILE A 47 -2.80 -7.34 -7.40
CA ILE A 47 -3.27 -6.32 -6.46
C ILE A 47 -2.57 -5.00 -6.80
N SER A 48 -3.35 -3.95 -7.04
CA SER A 48 -2.89 -2.56 -7.12
C SER A 48 -3.13 -1.87 -5.79
N ILE A 49 -2.17 -1.08 -5.29
CA ILE A 49 -2.33 -0.34 -4.03
C ILE A 49 -2.12 1.14 -4.29
N TYR A 50 -3.12 1.96 -3.97
CA TYR A 50 -3.08 3.41 -4.06
C TYR A 50 -3.22 4.03 -2.67
N LEU A 51 -2.14 4.64 -2.20
CA LEU A 51 -2.09 5.21 -0.85
C LEU A 51 -2.68 6.62 -0.79
N ASN A 52 -2.35 7.44 -1.78
CA ASN A 52 -2.86 8.80 -1.98
C ASN A 52 -2.46 9.32 -3.36
N ILE A 53 -3.14 10.41 -3.79
CA ILE A 53 -2.73 11.21 -4.94
C ILE A 53 -2.66 12.67 -4.49
N THR A 54 -1.46 13.18 -4.37
CA THR A 54 -1.17 14.58 -4.05
C THR A 54 -0.37 15.22 -5.19
N PRO A 55 -0.47 16.54 -5.40
CA PRO A 55 0.31 17.21 -6.43
C PRO A 55 1.80 16.92 -6.33
N ASP A 56 2.34 16.33 -7.38
CA ASP A 56 3.75 16.01 -7.52
C ASP A 56 4.11 15.96 -9.02
N HIS A 57 5.38 16.11 -9.35
CA HIS A 57 5.88 16.03 -10.73
C HIS A 57 5.15 16.92 -11.75
N LEU A 58 4.58 18.07 -11.33
CA LEU A 58 3.88 19.01 -12.22
C LEU A 58 4.85 19.83 -13.11
N ASP A 59 6.15 19.62 -12.95
CA ASP A 59 7.18 20.03 -13.91
C ASP A 59 7.21 19.14 -15.17
N ARG A 60 6.71 17.90 -15.07
CA ARG A 60 6.64 16.93 -16.15
C ARG A 60 5.25 16.82 -16.76
N TYR A 61 4.21 16.82 -15.93
CA TYR A 61 2.82 16.70 -16.38
C TYR A 61 2.21 18.06 -16.61
N PRO A 62 1.43 18.25 -17.70
CA PRO A 62 0.72 19.52 -17.97
C PRO A 62 -0.23 19.94 -16.84
N GLY A 63 -0.74 18.97 -16.07
CA GLY A 63 -1.65 19.20 -14.95
C GLY A 63 -1.87 17.97 -14.10
N MET A 64 -2.77 18.11 -13.11
CA MET A 64 -3.14 17.02 -12.22
C MET A 64 -3.86 15.88 -12.94
N ASP A 65 -4.66 16.19 -13.95
CA ASP A 65 -5.47 15.17 -14.64
C ASP A 65 -4.56 14.17 -15.38
N GLU A 66 -3.52 14.64 -16.06
CA GLU A 66 -2.56 13.80 -16.76
C GLU A 66 -1.69 12.98 -15.76
N TYR A 67 -1.35 13.58 -14.62
CA TYR A 67 -0.65 12.86 -13.57
C TYR A 67 -1.52 11.74 -12.95
N VAL A 68 -2.79 12.03 -12.66
CA VAL A 68 -3.75 11.04 -12.18
C VAL A 68 -3.92 9.93 -13.22
N GLN A 69 -4.15 10.29 -14.49
CA GLN A 69 -4.31 9.31 -15.57
C GLN A 69 -3.09 8.39 -15.69
N ALA A 70 -1.88 8.93 -15.62
CA ALA A 70 -0.66 8.13 -15.66
C ALA A 70 -0.61 7.10 -14.51
N LYS A 71 -1.06 7.47 -13.31
CA LYS A 71 -1.16 6.52 -12.19
C LYS A 71 -2.27 5.48 -12.40
N MET A 72 -3.42 5.89 -12.96
CA MET A 72 -4.56 4.98 -13.23
C MET A 72 -4.22 3.93 -14.29
N ASN A 73 -3.25 4.16 -15.17
CA ASN A 73 -2.81 3.13 -16.12
C ASN A 73 -2.37 1.82 -15.44
N MET A 74 -2.02 1.82 -14.16
CA MET A 74 -1.67 0.60 -13.41
C MET A 74 -2.79 -0.45 -13.43
N ILE A 75 -4.05 -0.03 -13.55
CA ILE A 75 -5.21 -0.93 -13.58
C ILE A 75 -5.70 -1.26 -15.01
N GLU A 76 -5.11 -0.69 -16.05
CA GLU A 76 -5.56 -0.79 -17.45
C GLU A 76 -5.82 -2.22 -17.90
N ASN A 77 -5.00 -3.17 -17.48
CA ASN A 77 -5.13 -4.58 -17.84
C ASN A 77 -5.77 -5.43 -16.73
N GLN A 78 -6.17 -4.85 -15.61
CA GLN A 78 -6.84 -5.59 -14.54
C GLN A 78 -8.28 -5.96 -14.95
N THR A 79 -8.79 -7.02 -14.35
CA THR A 79 -10.12 -7.59 -14.63
C THR A 79 -10.84 -7.85 -13.31
N GLN A 80 -12.09 -8.31 -13.35
CA GLN A 80 -12.88 -8.72 -12.18
C GLN A 80 -12.22 -9.77 -11.25
N ASN A 81 -11.14 -10.41 -11.70
CA ASN A 81 -10.38 -11.37 -10.88
C ASN A 81 -9.19 -10.73 -10.15
N ASP A 82 -8.95 -9.45 -10.37
CA ASP A 82 -7.87 -8.69 -9.77
C ASP A 82 -8.40 -7.70 -8.73
N HIS A 83 -7.53 -7.11 -7.93
CA HIS A 83 -7.94 -6.32 -6.78
C HIS A 83 -7.29 -4.93 -6.79
N ILE A 84 -8.04 -3.92 -6.34
CA ILE A 84 -7.55 -2.57 -6.07
C ILE A 84 -7.72 -2.28 -4.59
N VAL A 85 -6.64 -1.96 -3.91
CA VAL A 85 -6.63 -1.45 -2.54
C VAL A 85 -6.41 0.05 -2.60
N PHE A 86 -7.33 0.86 -2.05
CA PHE A 86 -7.23 2.31 -2.17
C PHE A 86 -7.70 3.05 -0.91
N ASN A 87 -7.21 4.26 -0.75
CA ASN A 87 -7.54 5.13 0.37
C ASN A 87 -8.89 5.84 0.13
N ASN A 88 -9.92 5.48 0.88
CA ASN A 88 -11.23 6.15 0.85
C ASN A 88 -11.19 7.59 1.39
N ASP A 89 -10.14 7.98 2.09
CA ASP A 89 -9.98 9.36 2.59
C ASP A 89 -9.52 10.32 1.48
N ASP A 90 -8.95 9.79 0.40
CA ASP A 90 -8.54 10.52 -0.79
C ASP A 90 -9.69 10.61 -1.79
N SER A 91 -10.18 11.83 -2.03
CA SER A 91 -11.33 12.07 -2.92
C SER A 91 -11.03 11.77 -4.39
N ILE A 92 -9.77 11.91 -4.83
CA ILE A 92 -9.39 11.58 -6.21
C ILE A 92 -9.48 10.06 -6.41
N LEU A 93 -8.95 9.28 -5.47
CA LEU A 93 -9.01 7.82 -5.54
C LEU A 93 -10.45 7.31 -5.46
N SER A 94 -11.26 7.83 -4.51
CA SER A 94 -12.65 7.42 -4.35
C SER A 94 -13.45 7.62 -5.63
N GLN A 95 -13.31 8.78 -6.29
CA GLN A 95 -14.00 9.08 -7.53
C GLN A 95 -13.53 8.20 -8.70
N ASN A 96 -12.24 7.91 -8.80
CA ASN A 96 -11.69 7.11 -9.90
C ASN A 96 -12.01 5.62 -9.79
N PHE A 97 -12.38 5.12 -8.61
CA PHE A 97 -12.66 3.69 -8.38
C PHE A 97 -14.13 3.36 -8.08
N GLU A 98 -15.06 4.28 -8.37
CA GLU A 98 -16.51 4.03 -8.22
C GLU A 98 -17.08 3.01 -9.21
N ASP A 99 -16.57 2.99 -10.44
CA ASP A 99 -17.09 2.14 -11.52
C ASP A 99 -15.93 1.55 -12.35
N VAL A 100 -15.28 0.53 -11.79
CA VAL A 100 -14.16 -0.17 -12.41
C VAL A 100 -14.36 -1.69 -12.37
N ASP A 101 -13.81 -2.41 -13.35
CA ASP A 101 -13.93 -3.87 -13.46
C ASP A 101 -13.31 -4.66 -12.29
N PRO A 102 -12.11 -4.31 -11.78
CA PRO A 102 -11.48 -5.03 -10.66
C PRO A 102 -12.25 -4.90 -9.35
N GLN A 103 -12.05 -5.85 -8.45
CA GLN A 103 -12.62 -5.80 -7.10
C GLN A 103 -11.97 -4.68 -6.28
N THR A 104 -12.77 -3.77 -5.75
CA THR A 104 -12.27 -2.63 -4.97
C THR A 104 -12.32 -2.91 -3.47
N HIS A 105 -11.27 -2.53 -2.76
CA HIS A 105 -11.09 -2.68 -1.32
C HIS A 105 -10.59 -1.37 -0.72
N GLY A 106 -11.50 -0.61 -0.14
CA GLY A 106 -11.15 0.65 0.52
C GLY A 106 -10.42 0.43 1.85
N PHE A 107 -9.57 1.37 2.22
CA PHE A 107 -9.14 1.57 3.60
C PHE A 107 -9.32 3.03 3.99
N SER A 108 -9.53 3.30 5.27
CA SER A 108 -9.77 4.66 5.78
C SER A 108 -9.33 4.78 7.24
N ILE A 109 -8.68 5.88 7.58
CA ILE A 109 -8.42 6.27 8.97
C ILE A 109 -9.48 7.23 9.50
N LEU A 110 -10.34 7.77 8.63
CA LEU A 110 -11.41 8.69 8.97
C LEU A 110 -12.80 8.02 9.00
N GLY A 111 -12.87 6.70 8.76
CA GLY A 111 -14.09 5.92 8.74
C GLY A 111 -14.98 6.17 7.52
N LYS A 112 -14.39 6.48 6.38
CA LYS A 112 -15.11 6.70 5.12
C LYS A 112 -15.22 5.42 4.29
N GLY A 113 -16.36 5.25 3.61
CA GLY A 113 -16.62 4.17 2.67
C GLY A 113 -16.64 2.78 3.30
N GLU A 114 -16.74 1.76 2.45
CA GLU A 114 -16.63 0.37 2.85
C GLU A 114 -15.16 -0.04 2.96
N THR A 115 -14.81 -0.72 4.05
CA THR A 115 -13.42 -1.09 4.34
C THR A 115 -13.34 -2.52 4.88
N GLN A 116 -12.31 -3.27 4.47
CA GLN A 116 -12.03 -4.62 4.99
C GLN A 116 -11.69 -4.59 6.50
N PHE A 117 -10.97 -3.57 6.91
CA PHE A 117 -10.66 -3.31 8.31
C PHE A 117 -11.15 -1.93 8.68
N THR A 118 -11.95 -1.88 9.74
CA THR A 118 -12.47 -0.64 10.31
C THR A 118 -11.72 -0.31 11.60
N MET A 119 -11.64 0.95 11.93
CA MET A 119 -11.00 1.40 13.17
C MET A 119 -11.93 2.27 14.01
N ASN A 120 -11.68 2.29 15.31
CA ASN A 120 -12.21 3.27 16.23
C ASN A 120 -11.06 3.94 17.02
N ALA A 121 -11.36 4.68 18.07
CA ALA A 121 -10.36 5.39 18.88
C ALA A 121 -9.31 4.49 19.55
N THR A 122 -9.52 3.16 19.63
CA THR A 122 -8.65 2.26 20.42
C THR A 122 -8.12 1.07 19.63
N LYS A 123 -8.80 0.63 18.56
CA LYS A 123 -8.45 -0.60 17.88
C LYS A 123 -8.82 -0.61 16.39
N ILE A 124 -8.17 -1.53 15.65
CA ILE A 124 -8.56 -1.97 14.32
C ILE A 124 -9.27 -3.32 14.45
N TYR A 125 -10.35 -3.52 13.70
CA TYR A 125 -11.15 -4.75 13.70
C TYR A 125 -11.68 -5.06 12.29
N ASP A 126 -11.99 -6.31 12.03
CA ASP A 126 -12.56 -6.79 10.77
C ASP A 126 -14.10 -6.69 10.73
N ASP A 127 -14.71 -7.08 9.60
CA ASP A 127 -16.17 -7.05 9.38
C ASP A 127 -16.94 -7.91 10.39
N ALA A 128 -16.33 -8.95 10.94
CA ALA A 128 -16.91 -9.79 12.00
C ALA A 128 -16.74 -9.15 13.39
N HIS A 129 -16.27 -7.90 13.48
CA HIS A 129 -15.93 -7.18 14.71
C HIS A 129 -14.84 -7.85 15.55
N ALA A 130 -14.10 -8.81 14.99
CA ALA A 130 -12.94 -9.40 15.65
C ALA A 130 -11.79 -8.38 15.65
N THR A 131 -11.20 -8.15 16.81
CA THR A 131 -10.07 -7.22 16.94
C THR A 131 -8.85 -7.74 16.21
N LEU A 132 -8.35 -6.97 15.25
CA LEU A 132 -7.07 -7.23 14.61
C LEU A 132 -5.91 -6.82 15.52
N ILE A 133 -5.91 -5.57 16.00
CA ILE A 133 -4.86 -5.02 16.87
C ILE A 133 -5.38 -3.80 17.66
N GLN A 134 -4.86 -3.58 18.87
CA GLN A 134 -5.06 -2.33 19.60
C GLN A 134 -4.11 -1.24 19.04
N LEU A 135 -4.55 0.01 18.98
CA LEU A 135 -3.76 1.10 18.40
C LEU A 135 -2.47 1.40 19.19
N ASP A 136 -2.48 1.18 20.51
CA ASP A 136 -1.30 1.33 21.37
C ASP A 136 -0.25 0.23 21.17
N GLN A 137 -0.60 -0.86 20.49
CA GLN A 137 0.29 -1.95 20.14
C GLN A 137 0.96 -1.78 18.77
N LEU A 138 0.57 -0.75 18.00
CA LEU A 138 1.20 -0.48 16.70
C LEU A 138 2.66 -0.05 16.90
N ALA A 139 3.57 -0.70 16.19
CA ALA A 139 5.00 -0.39 16.28
C ALA A 139 5.34 1.00 15.71
N LEU A 140 4.60 1.45 14.69
CA LEU A 140 4.82 2.74 14.03
C LEU A 140 3.71 3.72 14.39
N PRO A 141 4.02 4.84 15.07
CA PRO A 141 3.05 5.88 15.36
C PRO A 141 2.78 6.78 14.15
N GLY A 142 1.64 7.49 14.21
CA GLY A 142 1.27 8.53 13.24
C GLY A 142 0.25 8.08 12.21
N GLN A 143 -0.55 9.05 11.73
CA GLN A 143 -1.68 8.80 10.83
C GLN A 143 -1.23 8.20 9.48
N HIS A 144 -0.12 8.67 8.92
CA HIS A 144 0.41 8.13 7.66
C HIS A 144 0.82 6.66 7.80
N ASN A 145 1.48 6.30 8.90
CA ASN A 145 1.87 4.92 9.17
C ASN A 145 0.64 4.04 9.42
N LEU A 146 -0.39 4.58 10.05
CA LEU A 146 -1.65 3.87 10.25
C LEU A 146 -2.36 3.61 8.90
N ALA A 147 -2.43 4.59 8.01
CA ALA A 147 -2.98 4.42 6.67
C ALA A 147 -2.19 3.37 5.86
N ASN A 148 -0.86 3.43 5.89
CA ASN A 148 0.01 2.45 5.24
C ASN A 148 -0.19 1.04 5.83
N ALA A 149 -0.36 0.93 7.15
CA ALA A 149 -0.61 -0.34 7.82
C ALA A 149 -1.96 -0.94 7.43
N LEU A 150 -3.02 -0.13 7.31
CA LEU A 150 -4.33 -0.57 6.82
C LEU A 150 -4.28 -1.04 5.38
N ALA A 151 -3.61 -0.30 4.50
CA ALA A 151 -3.40 -0.72 3.11
C ALA A 151 -2.68 -2.06 3.00
N ALA A 152 -1.59 -2.22 3.75
CA ALA A 152 -0.81 -3.45 3.80
C ALA A 152 -1.60 -4.62 4.40
N ALA A 153 -2.39 -4.38 5.46
CA ALA A 153 -3.27 -5.37 6.08
C ALA A 153 -4.34 -5.85 5.10
N THR A 154 -4.98 -4.93 4.37
CA THR A 154 -6.00 -5.24 3.36
C THR A 154 -5.40 -6.09 2.24
N ALA A 155 -4.25 -5.70 1.69
CA ALA A 155 -3.58 -6.49 0.66
C ALA A 155 -3.14 -7.88 1.16
N ALA A 156 -2.64 -7.97 2.38
CA ALA A 156 -2.26 -9.25 3.00
C ALA A 156 -3.48 -10.16 3.24
N ASN A 157 -4.62 -9.60 3.63
CA ASN A 157 -5.86 -10.33 3.81
C ASN A 157 -6.37 -10.90 2.48
N ILE A 158 -6.34 -10.13 1.39
CA ILE A 158 -6.68 -10.59 0.03
C ILE A 158 -5.80 -11.79 -0.37
N LEU A 159 -4.52 -11.80 0.02
CA LEU A 159 -3.60 -12.92 -0.21
C LEU A 159 -3.80 -14.10 0.75
N GLY A 160 -4.81 -14.07 1.62
CA GLY A 160 -5.11 -15.14 2.56
C GLY A 160 -4.16 -15.22 3.76
N VAL A 161 -3.44 -14.15 4.07
CA VAL A 161 -2.59 -14.11 5.28
C VAL A 161 -3.48 -14.04 6.52
N PRO A 162 -3.31 -14.93 7.50
CA PRO A 162 -4.14 -14.92 8.71
C PRO A 162 -4.03 -13.62 9.50
N ASN A 163 -5.14 -13.12 10.04
CA ASN A 163 -5.21 -11.89 10.84
C ASN A 163 -4.18 -11.86 11.99
N SER A 164 -3.91 -13.01 12.62
CA SER A 164 -2.89 -13.12 13.67
C SER A 164 -1.47 -12.79 13.19
N ARG A 165 -1.16 -13.12 11.94
CA ARG A 165 0.13 -12.78 11.32
C ARG A 165 0.19 -11.32 10.90
N ILE A 166 -0.91 -10.78 10.38
CA ILE A 166 -1.03 -9.35 10.07
C ILE A 166 -0.80 -8.54 11.35
N ALA A 167 -1.53 -8.84 12.43
CA ALA A 167 -1.38 -8.18 13.72
C ALA A 167 0.07 -8.28 14.28
N GLN A 168 0.68 -9.46 14.18
CA GLN A 168 2.07 -9.66 14.61
C GLN A 168 3.03 -8.70 13.87
N VAL A 169 2.89 -8.58 12.56
CA VAL A 169 3.75 -7.67 11.77
C VAL A 169 3.48 -6.22 12.14
N MET A 170 2.21 -5.81 12.26
CA MET A 170 1.85 -4.44 12.64
C MET A 170 2.40 -4.04 14.02
N SER A 171 2.53 -5.00 14.95
CA SER A 171 3.07 -4.74 16.28
C SER A 171 4.60 -4.79 16.37
N THR A 172 5.29 -5.31 15.37
CA THR A 172 6.74 -5.52 15.42
C THR A 172 7.54 -4.80 14.34
N PHE A 173 6.88 -4.34 13.29
CA PHE A 173 7.55 -3.67 12.17
C PHE A 173 8.06 -2.29 12.57
N ALA A 174 9.37 -2.18 12.72
CA ALA A 174 10.03 -0.96 13.22
C ALA A 174 10.20 0.17 12.18
N GLY A 175 9.67 -0.01 10.97
CA GLY A 175 9.79 0.98 9.88
C GLY A 175 10.95 0.70 8.93
N VAL A 176 11.16 1.64 8.03
CA VAL A 176 12.24 1.62 7.04
C VAL A 176 13.30 2.61 7.46
N LYS A 177 14.58 2.26 7.31
CA LYS A 177 15.68 3.17 7.59
C LYS A 177 15.52 4.47 6.80
N HIS A 178 15.86 5.58 7.44
CA HIS A 178 15.76 6.94 6.86
C HIS A 178 14.32 7.37 6.50
N ARG A 179 13.30 6.79 7.17
CA ARG A 179 11.90 7.26 7.10
C ARG A 179 11.32 7.34 8.51
N LEU A 180 11.31 8.54 9.08
CA LEU A 180 10.92 8.78 10.47
C LEU A 180 11.58 7.77 11.44
N GLU A 181 12.82 7.38 11.12
CA GLU A 181 13.60 6.43 11.89
C GLU A 181 13.94 7.03 13.25
N LYS A 182 13.45 6.44 14.32
CA LYS A 182 13.82 6.85 15.68
C LYS A 182 15.29 6.46 15.91
N VAL A 183 16.16 7.46 15.98
CA VAL A 183 17.60 7.25 16.13
C VAL A 183 18.00 7.21 17.60
N LEU A 184 17.44 8.12 18.43
CA LEU A 184 17.99 8.41 19.73
C LEU A 184 16.97 9.11 20.62
N ASN A 185 17.06 8.90 21.95
CA ASN A 185 16.37 9.72 22.95
C ASN A 185 17.40 10.22 23.97
N ILE A 186 17.52 11.55 24.13
CA ILE A 186 18.38 12.17 25.12
C ILE A 186 17.54 13.14 25.95
N ASN A 187 17.53 12.95 27.26
CA ASN A 187 16.84 13.81 28.23
C ASN A 187 15.35 14.04 27.87
N GLY A 188 14.66 13.01 27.37
CA GLY A 188 13.24 13.11 26.97
C GLY A 188 13.00 13.68 25.56
N VAL A 189 14.03 14.11 24.84
CA VAL A 189 13.97 14.56 23.46
C VAL A 189 14.26 13.39 22.54
N THR A 190 13.29 13.06 21.66
CA THR A 190 13.48 11.99 20.66
C THR A 190 13.94 12.57 19.34
N TYR A 191 15.00 12.01 18.78
CA TYR A 191 15.56 12.38 17.48
C TYR A 191 15.14 11.36 16.43
N TYR A 192 14.69 11.87 15.29
CA TYR A 192 14.31 11.08 14.13
C TYR A 192 15.21 11.43 12.94
N ASN A 193 15.48 10.43 12.11
CA ASN A 193 16.10 10.57 10.80
C ASN A 193 15.05 10.28 9.73
N ASP A 194 14.86 11.24 8.79
CA ASP A 194 13.88 11.18 7.70
C ASP A 194 14.53 11.55 6.37
#